data_bd8d3c26b1d4ad912ee9a3f051d73438
#
_entry.id   bd8d3c26b1d4ad912ee9a3f051d73438
#
_cell.length_a   1.000
_cell.length_b   1.000
_cell.length_c   1.000
_cell.angle_alpha   90.00
_cell.angle_beta   90.00
_cell.angle_gamma   90.00
#
_symmetry.space_group_name_H-M   'P 1'
#
loop_
_entity.id
_entity.type
_entity.pdbx_description
1 polymer ?
#
loop_
_entity_poly.entity_id
_entity_poly.type
_entity_poly.pdbx_seq_one_letter_code
_entity_poly.pdbx_strand_id
1 'polypeptide(L)'
;MKSTGIVRKVDELGRGVLPIELRRNMGIEIKDSLEIFVDDNMIVLKKYEPADIFTGSMDDLIDYKGKKVSKHSIIEMARLAGLEVK
;
A
#
# COMPACT_ATOMS: atom_id res chain seq x y z
N MET A 1 -18.99 -1.56 1.19
CA MET A 1 -18.25 -2.34 0.17
C MET A 1 -19.26 -2.95 -0.81
N LYS A 2 -18.97 -2.85 -2.08
CA LYS A 2 -19.88 -3.39 -3.11
C LYS A 2 -19.35 -4.72 -3.64
N SER A 3 -20.24 -5.69 -3.82
CA SER A 3 -19.89 -6.92 -4.51
C SER A 3 -19.79 -6.68 -6.01
N THR A 4 -18.79 -7.26 -6.66
CA THR A 4 -18.68 -7.27 -8.11
C THR A 4 -19.52 -8.40 -8.73
N GLY A 5 -19.98 -9.34 -7.93
CA GLY A 5 -20.62 -10.58 -8.38
C GLY A 5 -19.67 -11.58 -9.02
N ILE A 6 -18.39 -11.27 -9.07
CA ILE A 6 -17.37 -12.14 -9.68
C ILE A 6 -16.87 -13.14 -8.63
N VAL A 7 -16.86 -14.42 -9.00
CA VAL A 7 -16.38 -15.50 -8.13
C VAL A 7 -15.22 -16.20 -8.86
N ARG A 8 -14.14 -16.47 -8.14
CA ARG A 8 -12.98 -17.18 -8.66
C ARG A 8 -12.60 -18.30 -7.69
N LYS A 9 -12.13 -19.40 -8.24
CA LYS A 9 -11.63 -20.52 -7.43
C LYS A 9 -10.16 -20.33 -7.12
N VAL A 10 -9.77 -20.80 -5.94
CA VAL A 10 -8.35 -20.88 -5.57
C VAL A 10 -7.81 -22.22 -6.05
N ASP A 11 -6.67 -22.21 -6.73
CA ASP A 11 -6.04 -23.44 -7.24
C ASP A 11 -5.23 -24.15 -6.15
N GLU A 12 -4.58 -25.27 -6.54
CA GLU A 12 -3.81 -26.09 -5.61
C GLU A 12 -2.60 -25.36 -5.02
N LEU A 13 -2.11 -24.34 -5.68
CA LEU A 13 -0.98 -23.53 -5.22
C LEU A 13 -1.42 -22.26 -4.48
N GLY A 14 -2.72 -22.14 -4.18
CA GLY A 14 -3.25 -20.97 -3.47
C GLY A 14 -3.41 -19.74 -4.35
N ARG A 15 -3.52 -19.89 -5.67
CA ARG A 15 -3.61 -18.76 -6.59
C ARG A 15 -5.04 -18.53 -7.05
N GLY A 16 -5.39 -17.28 -7.23
CA GLY A 16 -6.62 -16.85 -7.89
C GLY A 16 -6.28 -15.76 -8.92
N VAL A 17 -7.16 -15.56 -9.89
CA VAL A 17 -6.97 -14.57 -10.95
C VAL A 17 -7.85 -13.37 -10.67
N LEU A 18 -7.27 -12.18 -10.68
CA LEU A 18 -8.02 -10.93 -10.69
C LEU A 18 -8.50 -10.65 -12.11
N PRO A 19 -9.81 -10.42 -12.32
CA PRO A 19 -10.34 -10.12 -13.65
C PRO A 19 -9.67 -8.90 -14.27
N ILE A 20 -9.43 -8.95 -15.57
CA ILE A 20 -8.72 -7.88 -16.27
C ILE A 20 -9.46 -6.54 -16.19
N GLU A 21 -10.78 -6.57 -16.23
CA GLU A 21 -11.58 -5.35 -16.12
C GLU A 21 -11.40 -4.67 -14.77
N LEU A 22 -11.38 -5.46 -13.70
CA LEU A 22 -11.13 -4.95 -12.35
C LEU A 22 -9.72 -4.38 -12.24
N ARG A 23 -8.73 -5.07 -12.79
CA ARG A 23 -7.34 -4.59 -12.81
C ARG A 23 -7.21 -3.26 -13.53
N ARG A 24 -7.88 -3.11 -14.68
CA ARG A 24 -7.86 -1.85 -15.44
C ARG A 24 -8.52 -0.72 -14.69
N ASN A 25 -9.67 -0.98 -14.06
CA ASN A 25 -10.38 0.05 -13.30
C ASN A 25 -9.58 0.54 -12.09
N MET A 26 -8.77 -0.32 -11.51
CA MET A 26 -7.97 0.03 -10.34
C MET A 26 -6.51 0.41 -10.69
N GLY A 27 -6.17 0.45 -11.96
CA GLY A 27 -4.81 0.80 -12.39
C GLY A 27 -3.75 -0.22 -11.98
N ILE A 28 -4.12 -1.49 -11.86
CA ILE A 28 -3.19 -2.57 -11.49
C ILE A 28 -2.57 -3.14 -12.76
N GLU A 29 -1.27 -2.98 -12.90
CA GLU A 29 -0.51 -3.43 -14.05
C GLU A 29 0.33 -4.67 -13.72
N ILE A 30 0.91 -5.27 -14.77
CA ILE A 30 1.82 -6.40 -14.63
C ILE A 30 2.99 -6.00 -13.73
N LYS A 31 3.34 -6.87 -12.79
CA LYS A 31 4.41 -6.68 -11.79
C LYS A 31 4.08 -5.67 -10.69
N ASP A 32 2.90 -5.06 -10.69
CA ASP A 32 2.50 -4.25 -9.55
C ASP A 32 2.39 -5.10 -8.30
N SER A 33 2.74 -4.51 -7.18
CA SER A 33 2.61 -5.15 -5.87
C SER A 33 1.25 -4.84 -5.28
N LEU A 34 0.68 -5.82 -4.59
CA LEU A 34 -0.56 -5.65 -3.85
C LEU A 34 -0.29 -5.87 -2.37
N GLU A 35 -0.86 -5.02 -1.56
CA GLU A 35 -0.85 -5.19 -0.11
C GLU A 35 -2.11 -5.96 0.29
N ILE A 36 -1.95 -6.93 1.16
CA ILE A 36 -3.02 -7.84 1.59
C ILE A 36 -3.39 -7.51 3.02
N PHE A 37 -4.67 -7.21 3.23
CA PHE A 37 -5.24 -6.95 4.54
C PHE A 37 -6.26 -8.03 4.89
N VAL A 38 -6.43 -8.28 6.17
CA VAL A 38 -7.48 -9.16 6.67
C VAL A 38 -8.42 -8.33 7.52
N ASP A 39 -9.72 -8.41 7.22
CA ASP A 39 -10.77 -7.74 7.97
C ASP A 39 -11.88 -8.75 8.20
N ASP A 40 -12.00 -9.21 9.46
CA ASP A 40 -12.93 -10.27 9.85
C ASP A 40 -12.72 -11.54 9.02
N ASN A 41 -13.70 -11.90 8.19
CA ASN A 41 -13.64 -13.05 7.29
C ASN A 41 -13.32 -12.66 5.84
N MET A 42 -12.81 -11.45 5.65
CA MET A 42 -12.50 -10.92 4.32
C MET A 42 -10.99 -10.74 4.14
N ILE A 43 -10.55 -10.96 2.91
CA ILE A 43 -9.21 -10.59 2.46
C ILE A 43 -9.37 -9.38 1.54
N VAL A 44 -8.70 -8.29 1.87
CA VAL A 44 -8.75 -7.05 1.09
C VAL A 44 -7.40 -6.85 0.39
N LEU A 45 -7.44 -6.67 -0.92
CA LEU A 45 -6.26 -6.40 -1.73
C LEU A 45 -6.26 -4.93 -2.12
N LYS A 46 -5.14 -4.28 -1.92
CA LYS A 46 -4.95 -2.88 -2.28
C LYS A 46 -3.66 -2.73 -3.05
N LYS A 47 -3.67 -1.93 -4.13
CA LYS A 47 -2.43 -1.61 -4.83
C LYS A 47 -1.44 -0.99 -3.85
N TYR A 48 -0.24 -1.57 -3.79
CA TYR A 48 0.80 -1.09 -2.90
C TYR A 48 1.46 0.14 -3.49
N GLU A 49 1.40 1.24 -2.76
CA GLU A 49 2.10 2.48 -3.11
C GLU A 49 2.92 2.89 -1.90
N PRO A 50 4.26 3.02 -2.04
CA PRO A 50 5.08 3.49 -0.94
C PRO A 50 4.62 4.86 -0.47
N ALA A 51 4.45 5.02 0.83
CA ALA A 51 3.97 6.25 1.43
C ALA A 51 4.60 6.45 2.81
N ASP A 52 4.69 7.71 3.22
CA ASP A 52 5.13 8.05 4.57
C ASP A 52 4.25 7.38 5.61
N ILE A 53 4.88 6.72 6.58
CA ILE A 53 4.18 5.96 7.61
C ILE A 53 3.31 6.84 8.52
N PHE A 54 3.61 8.14 8.63
CA PHE A 54 2.89 9.05 9.50
C PHE A 54 1.79 9.83 8.80
N THR A 55 2.06 10.33 7.59
CA THR A 55 1.14 11.23 6.88
C THR A 55 0.47 10.62 5.67
N GLY A 56 0.98 9.50 5.16
CA GLY A 56 0.52 8.91 3.91
C GLY A 56 1.04 9.62 2.66
N SER A 57 1.91 10.62 2.80
CA SER A 57 2.51 11.32 1.66
C SER A 57 3.41 10.38 0.86
N MET A 58 3.37 10.51 -0.46
CA MET A 58 4.22 9.73 -1.37
C MET A 58 5.44 10.51 -1.84
N ASP A 59 5.63 11.75 -1.35
CA ASP A 59 6.70 12.64 -1.78
C ASP A 59 7.94 12.54 -0.88
N ASP A 60 9.11 12.65 -1.49
CA ASP A 60 10.42 12.72 -0.80
C ASP A 60 10.59 11.66 0.28
N LEU A 61 10.35 10.41 -0.09
CA LEU A 61 10.44 9.29 0.85
C LEU A 61 11.88 8.84 1.06
N ILE A 62 12.20 8.56 2.32
CA ILE A 62 13.46 7.93 2.74
C ILE A 62 13.13 6.60 3.39
N ASP A 63 13.92 5.59 3.07
CA ASP A 63 13.81 4.27 3.69
C ASP A 63 14.59 4.27 5.02
N TYR A 64 13.89 3.96 6.10
CA TYR A 64 14.51 3.82 7.41
C TYR A 64 14.02 2.54 8.08
N LYS A 65 14.92 1.59 8.23
CA LYS A 65 14.65 0.27 8.85
C LYS A 65 13.43 -0.42 8.24
N GLY A 66 13.32 -0.37 6.91
CA GLY A 66 12.23 -0.98 6.17
C GLY A 66 10.95 -0.17 6.12
N LYS A 67 10.94 1.03 6.69
CA LYS A 67 9.77 1.92 6.69
C LYS A 67 10.02 3.14 5.82
N LYS A 68 8.99 3.59 5.13
CA LYS A 68 9.05 4.81 4.31
C LYS A 68 8.69 6.01 5.17
N VAL A 69 9.55 7.02 5.16
CA VAL A 69 9.35 8.27 5.92
C VAL A 69 9.65 9.44 5.01
N SER A 70 8.76 10.43 4.97
CA SER A 70 8.99 11.64 4.17
C SER A 70 9.99 12.56 4.87
N LYS A 71 10.72 13.34 4.08
CA LYS A 71 11.62 14.37 4.62
C LYS A 71 10.89 15.35 5.52
N HIS A 72 9.66 15.69 5.15
CA HIS A 72 8.82 16.59 5.95
C HIS A 72 8.57 16.05 7.35
N SER A 73 8.21 14.77 7.47
CA SER A 73 8.02 14.11 8.77
C SER A 73 9.31 14.08 9.59
N ILE A 74 10.45 13.84 8.93
CA ILE A 74 11.76 13.84 9.60
C ILE A 74 12.08 15.22 10.16
N ILE A 75 11.83 16.28 9.39
CA ILE A 75 12.06 17.66 9.82
C ILE A 75 11.18 18.01 11.03
N GLU A 76 9.91 17.66 10.98
CA GLU A 76 8.99 17.89 12.09
C GLU A 76 9.44 17.17 13.36
N MET A 77 9.79 15.89 13.26
CA MET A 77 10.27 15.10 14.40
C MET A 77 11.56 15.68 14.97
N ALA A 78 12.48 16.13 14.11
CA ALA A 78 13.72 16.76 14.53
C ALA A 78 13.46 18.04 15.32
N ARG A 79 12.54 18.87 14.88
CA ARG A 79 12.14 20.11 15.59
C ARG A 79 11.53 19.79 16.95
N LEU A 80 10.65 18.79 17.03
CA LEU A 80 10.05 18.35 18.29
C LEU A 80 11.10 17.81 19.27
N ALA A 81 12.16 17.20 18.76
CA ALA A 81 13.28 16.71 19.55
C ALA A 81 14.30 17.80 19.90
N GLY A 82 14.07 19.05 19.47
CA GLY A 82 14.99 20.17 19.73
C GLY A 82 16.24 20.16 18.87
N LEU A 83 16.24 19.44 17.73
CA LEU A 83 17.37 19.38 16.83
C LEU A 83 17.28 20.50 15.77
N GLU A 84 18.43 21.05 15.41
CA GLU A 84 18.49 22.02 14.29
C GLU A 84 18.43 21.27 12.96
N VAL A 85 17.61 21.81 12.07
CA VAL A 85 17.49 21.32 10.70
C VAL A 85 17.86 22.44 9.75
N LYS A 86 18.90 22.21 8.94
CA LYS A 86 19.38 23.17 7.94
C LYS A 86 18.78 22.89 6.56
#